data_5651fc8c8fc31fe1039fb217ca520270
#
_entry.id   5651fc8c8fc31fe1039fb217ca520270
#
_cell.length_a   1.000
_cell.length_b   1.000
_cell.length_c   1.000
_cell.angle_alpha   90.00
_cell.angle_beta   90.00
_cell.angle_gamma   90.00
#
_symmetry.space_group_name_H-M   'P 1'
#
loop_
_entity.id
_entity.type
_entity.pdbx_description
1 polymer ?
#
loop_
_entity_poly.entity_id
_entity_poly.type
_entity_poly.pdbx_seq_one_letter_code
_entity_poly.pdbx_strand_id
1 'polypeptide(L)'
;ARKVVTKIVKKESQTVTITEENLSEYLGVRKFKYGLAELQDQIGVVTGLAYTSAGGDLLQIEALKLPGKGRMKTTGKLGDVMKESIDAASSYVRSISPKIGVKPTRFDKLDIHVHVPEGATPKDGPSAGLAMVTSIVSVLSGIPVKKDLAMTGEVTLRGNALPIGGLKEKLLAALRGGIKTVLIPLDNEKDLAEIPENVKEGLKIVAV
;
A
#
# COMPACT_ATOMS: atom_id res chain seq x y z
N ALA A 1 -16.92 27.77 7.00
CA ALA A 1 -17.49 29.12 6.91
C ALA A 1 -18.67 29.34 7.86
N ARG A 2 -19.79 28.55 7.82
CA ARG A 2 -21.00 28.80 8.64
C ARG A 2 -20.71 28.97 10.13
N LYS A 3 -19.98 28.07 10.77
CA LYS A 3 -19.67 28.15 12.22
C LYS A 3 -18.86 29.40 12.58
N VAL A 4 -17.97 29.86 11.72
CA VAL A 4 -17.21 31.10 11.92
C VAL A 4 -18.14 32.32 11.88
N VAL A 5 -18.98 32.40 10.83
CA VAL A 5 -19.98 33.47 10.70
C VAL A 5 -20.94 33.48 11.90
N THR A 6 -21.37 32.33 12.38
CA THR A 6 -22.26 32.25 13.56
C THR A 6 -21.57 32.81 14.81
N LYS A 7 -20.28 32.52 15.08
CA LYS A 7 -19.54 33.10 16.21
C LYS A 7 -19.43 34.62 16.11
N ILE A 8 -19.16 35.14 14.91
CA ILE A 8 -19.06 36.60 14.67
C ILE A 8 -20.43 37.28 14.87
N VAL A 9 -21.47 36.70 14.27
CA VAL A 9 -22.86 37.27 14.38
C VAL A 9 -23.36 37.26 15.82
N LYS A 10 -23.01 36.22 16.60
CA LYS A 10 -23.34 36.15 18.04
C LYS A 10 -22.48 37.05 18.92
N LYS A 11 -21.52 37.81 18.32
CA LYS A 11 -20.58 38.68 19.04
C LYS A 11 -19.68 37.91 20.03
N GLU A 12 -19.47 36.60 19.82
CA GLU A 12 -18.57 35.78 20.63
C GLU A 12 -17.10 36.07 20.30
N SER A 13 -16.81 36.57 19.10
CA SER A 13 -15.48 37.05 18.71
C SER A 13 -15.59 38.00 17.52
N GLN A 14 -14.66 38.98 17.41
CA GLN A 14 -14.59 39.88 16.26
C GLN A 14 -13.79 39.26 15.10
N THR A 15 -12.81 38.43 15.41
CA THR A 15 -11.97 37.72 14.46
C THR A 15 -11.85 36.26 14.89
N VAL A 16 -11.75 35.35 13.90
CA VAL A 16 -11.54 33.94 14.14
C VAL A 16 -10.33 33.50 13.32
N THR A 17 -9.26 33.13 13.99
CA THR A 17 -8.10 32.48 13.36
C THR A 17 -8.31 30.97 13.43
N ILE A 18 -8.27 30.31 12.28
CA ILE A 18 -8.36 28.85 12.20
C ILE A 18 -6.93 28.33 12.16
N THR A 19 -6.60 27.48 13.15
CA THR A 19 -5.33 26.78 13.26
C THR A 19 -5.54 25.28 13.15
N GLU A 20 -4.48 24.50 13.08
CA GLU A 20 -4.56 23.04 13.04
C GLU A 20 -5.24 22.48 14.30
N GLU A 21 -4.95 23.06 15.46
CA GLU A 21 -5.50 22.63 16.75
C GLU A 21 -7.02 22.85 16.85
N ASN A 22 -7.52 23.97 16.35
CA ASN A 22 -8.94 24.33 16.46
C ASN A 22 -9.77 23.96 15.22
N LEU A 23 -9.15 23.38 14.20
CA LEU A 23 -9.80 23.04 12.92
C LEU A 23 -11.00 22.11 13.13
N SER A 24 -10.88 21.15 14.05
CA SER A 24 -11.94 20.18 14.37
C SER A 24 -13.22 20.81 14.92
N GLU A 25 -13.12 21.97 15.61
CA GLU A 25 -14.31 22.70 16.09
C GLU A 25 -15.17 23.21 14.94
N TYR A 26 -14.53 23.58 13.83
CA TYR A 26 -15.20 24.18 12.66
C TYR A 26 -15.62 23.14 11.62
N LEU A 27 -14.78 22.14 11.36
CA LEU A 27 -15.03 21.10 10.35
C LEU A 27 -15.68 19.83 10.91
N GLY A 28 -15.67 19.66 12.24
CA GLY A 28 -16.12 18.43 12.90
C GLY A 28 -15.05 17.36 12.91
N VAL A 29 -15.44 16.12 13.19
CA VAL A 29 -14.53 14.98 13.26
C VAL A 29 -13.83 14.76 11.91
N ARG A 30 -12.53 14.48 11.96
CA ARG A 30 -11.73 14.17 10.77
C ARG A 30 -12.33 12.96 10.05
N LYS A 31 -12.82 13.17 8.83
CA LYS A 31 -13.51 12.13 8.05
C LYS A 31 -12.58 11.10 7.42
N PHE A 32 -11.35 11.50 7.12
CA PHE A 32 -10.35 10.65 6.48
C PHE A 32 -9.15 10.49 7.42
N LYS A 33 -8.83 9.24 7.74
CA LYS A 33 -7.54 8.85 8.32
C LYS A 33 -6.75 8.26 7.16
N TYR A 34 -5.65 8.89 6.80
CA TYR A 34 -4.72 8.30 5.85
C TYR A 34 -3.93 7.19 6.56
N GLY A 35 -3.60 6.13 5.84
CA GLY A 35 -2.77 5.06 6.35
C GLY A 35 -1.42 5.57 6.86
N LEU A 36 -0.94 4.96 7.93
CA LEU A 36 0.40 5.16 8.49
C LEU A 36 1.22 3.89 8.27
N ALA A 37 2.53 4.06 8.18
CA ALA A 37 3.44 2.92 8.17
C ALA A 37 3.27 2.06 9.43
N GLU A 38 3.55 0.77 9.29
CA GLU A 38 3.53 -0.17 10.42
C GLU A 38 4.50 0.24 11.53
N LEU A 39 4.22 -0.18 12.76
CA LEU A 39 5.06 0.13 13.91
C LEU A 39 6.26 -0.81 14.03
N GLN A 40 6.19 -2.00 13.42
CA GLN A 40 7.21 -3.05 13.51
C GLN A 40 7.38 -3.76 12.17
N ASP A 41 8.57 -4.33 11.95
CA ASP A 41 8.84 -5.23 10.84
C ASP A 41 8.06 -6.53 11.06
N GLN A 42 7.29 -6.98 10.06
CA GLN A 42 6.40 -8.12 10.20
C GLN A 42 6.54 -9.10 9.03
N ILE A 43 6.36 -10.40 9.35
CA ILE A 43 6.33 -11.46 8.35
C ILE A 43 4.95 -11.43 7.65
N GLY A 44 4.98 -11.38 6.32
CA GLY A 44 3.78 -11.42 5.50
C GLY A 44 3.02 -10.09 5.41
N VAL A 45 3.44 -9.04 6.10
CA VAL A 45 2.82 -7.72 6.05
C VAL A 45 3.64 -6.77 5.19
N VAL A 46 3.01 -6.18 4.18
CA VAL A 46 3.67 -5.29 3.20
C VAL A 46 2.81 -4.07 2.95
N THR A 47 3.46 -2.91 2.88
CA THR A 47 2.80 -1.68 2.47
C THR A 47 2.88 -1.50 0.96
N GLY A 48 1.73 -1.58 0.29
CA GLY A 48 1.55 -1.13 -1.09
C GLY A 48 1.14 0.33 -1.16
N LEU A 49 1.06 0.87 -2.37
CA LEU A 49 0.62 2.23 -2.64
C LEU A 49 -0.58 2.22 -3.58
N ALA A 50 -1.66 2.86 -3.17
CA ALA A 50 -2.88 3.01 -3.93
C ALA A 50 -3.06 4.46 -4.42
N TYR A 51 -3.81 4.61 -5.51
CA TYR A 51 -4.30 5.88 -6.01
C TYR A 51 -5.82 5.84 -6.11
N THR A 52 -6.48 6.84 -5.55
CA THR A 52 -7.93 6.97 -5.50
C THR A 52 -8.36 8.37 -5.95
N SER A 53 -9.66 8.58 -6.13
CA SER A 53 -10.22 9.92 -6.39
C SER A 53 -9.92 10.94 -5.28
N ALA A 54 -9.58 10.48 -4.08
CA ALA A 54 -9.18 11.31 -2.95
C ALA A 54 -7.66 11.53 -2.86
N GLY A 55 -6.88 10.99 -3.81
CA GLY A 55 -5.43 11.04 -3.84
C GLY A 55 -4.76 9.70 -3.53
N GLY A 56 -3.47 9.74 -3.22
CA GLY A 56 -2.72 8.54 -2.86
C GLY A 56 -2.97 8.10 -1.41
N ASP A 57 -2.89 6.80 -1.18
CA ASP A 57 -3.01 6.20 0.15
C ASP A 57 -2.09 4.98 0.32
N LEU A 58 -1.80 4.61 1.56
CA LEU A 58 -1.11 3.37 1.87
C LEU A 58 -2.10 2.20 1.82
N LEU A 59 -1.69 1.12 1.20
CA LEU A 59 -2.46 -0.10 1.07
C LEU A 59 -1.74 -1.22 1.82
N GLN A 60 -2.25 -1.58 2.99
CA GLN A 60 -1.71 -2.71 3.73
C GLN A 60 -2.10 -4.03 3.06
N ILE A 61 -1.16 -4.94 2.94
CA ILE A 61 -1.36 -6.28 2.39
C ILE A 61 -0.80 -7.27 3.40
N GLU A 62 -1.63 -8.21 3.81
CA GLU A 62 -1.30 -9.23 4.78
C GLU A 62 -1.35 -10.60 4.12
N ALA A 63 -0.31 -11.39 4.27
CA ALA A 63 -0.30 -12.79 3.88
C ALA A 63 -0.10 -13.69 5.10
N LEU A 64 -0.81 -14.81 5.12
CA LEU A 64 -0.71 -15.83 6.16
C LEU A 64 -0.61 -17.22 5.52
N LYS A 65 0.26 -18.08 6.04
CA LYS A 65 0.33 -19.49 5.66
C LYS A 65 -0.35 -20.36 6.69
N LEU A 66 -1.13 -21.32 6.24
CA LEU A 66 -1.90 -22.26 7.04
C LEU A 66 -1.62 -23.68 6.56
N PRO A 67 -1.71 -24.72 7.41
CA PRO A 67 -1.77 -26.09 6.93
C PRO A 67 -2.92 -26.25 5.93
N GLY A 68 -2.66 -26.86 4.78
CA GLY A 68 -3.67 -26.92 3.72
C GLY A 68 -3.28 -27.83 2.56
N LYS A 69 -3.83 -27.56 1.39
CA LYS A 69 -3.68 -28.37 0.16
C LYS A 69 -3.25 -27.52 -1.06
N GLY A 70 -2.54 -26.42 -0.85
CA GLY A 70 -2.03 -25.56 -1.93
C GLY A 70 -3.03 -24.51 -2.40
N ARG A 71 -4.05 -24.17 -1.61
CA ARG A 71 -5.07 -23.20 -2.01
C ARG A 71 -4.60 -21.75 -1.75
N MET A 72 -4.94 -20.86 -2.69
CA MET A 72 -4.86 -19.42 -2.48
C MET A 72 -6.25 -18.91 -2.06
N LYS A 73 -6.33 -18.22 -0.93
CA LYS A 73 -7.54 -17.54 -0.45
C LYS A 73 -7.29 -16.03 -0.46
N THR A 74 -8.27 -15.27 -0.94
CA THR A 74 -8.19 -13.81 -0.99
C THR A 74 -9.39 -13.19 -0.30
N THR A 75 -9.17 -12.12 0.47
CA THR A 75 -10.23 -11.36 1.14
C THR A 75 -9.88 -9.86 1.16
N GLY A 76 -10.87 -8.98 1.40
CA GLY A 76 -10.67 -7.54 1.48
C GLY A 76 -11.50 -6.73 0.47
N LYS A 77 -12.59 -7.31 -0.06
CA LYS A 77 -13.48 -6.69 -1.06
C LYS A 77 -12.70 -6.27 -2.32
N LEU A 78 -11.93 -7.23 -2.85
CA LEU A 78 -11.05 -7.05 -4.00
C LEU A 78 -11.84 -7.17 -5.30
N GLY A 79 -11.58 -6.27 -6.25
CA GLY A 79 -12.04 -6.37 -7.62
C GLY A 79 -11.33 -7.50 -8.39
N ASP A 80 -11.79 -7.76 -9.60
CA ASP A 80 -11.32 -8.92 -10.36
C ASP A 80 -9.87 -8.76 -10.83
N VAL A 81 -9.47 -7.55 -11.23
CA VAL A 81 -8.08 -7.25 -11.63
C VAL A 81 -7.09 -7.50 -10.48
N MET A 82 -7.46 -7.11 -9.26
CA MET A 82 -6.61 -7.33 -8.09
C MET A 82 -6.53 -8.83 -7.73
N LYS A 83 -7.60 -9.61 -7.89
CA LYS A 83 -7.59 -11.06 -7.70
C LYS A 83 -6.67 -11.74 -8.72
N GLU A 84 -6.77 -11.37 -10.00
CA GLU A 84 -5.87 -11.86 -11.05
C GLU A 84 -4.39 -11.51 -10.74
N SER A 85 -4.13 -10.31 -10.21
CA SER A 85 -2.79 -9.91 -9.78
C SER A 85 -2.24 -10.81 -8.66
N ILE A 86 -3.09 -11.22 -7.71
CA ILE A 86 -2.70 -12.16 -6.65
C ILE A 86 -2.41 -13.56 -7.25
N ASP A 87 -3.22 -14.03 -8.18
CA ASP A 87 -3.01 -15.31 -8.83
C ASP A 87 -1.73 -15.33 -9.66
N ALA A 88 -1.42 -14.26 -10.38
CA ALA A 88 -0.16 -14.07 -11.10
C ALA A 88 1.04 -14.05 -10.13
N ALA A 89 0.95 -13.28 -9.04
CA ALA A 89 1.97 -13.23 -7.99
C ALA A 89 2.23 -14.61 -7.38
N SER A 90 1.18 -15.34 -7.05
CA SER A 90 1.27 -16.71 -6.52
C SER A 90 1.96 -17.66 -7.49
N SER A 91 1.59 -17.61 -8.76
CA SER A 91 2.18 -18.44 -9.82
C SER A 91 3.67 -18.13 -10.00
N TYR A 92 4.03 -16.86 -10.02
CA TYR A 92 5.42 -16.44 -10.09
C TYR A 92 6.22 -16.92 -8.87
N VAL A 93 5.73 -16.69 -7.65
CA VAL A 93 6.42 -17.14 -6.42
C VAL A 93 6.62 -18.67 -6.41
N ARG A 94 5.62 -19.44 -6.86
CA ARG A 94 5.76 -20.90 -7.00
C ARG A 94 6.87 -21.27 -7.99
N SER A 95 6.98 -20.57 -9.11
CA SER A 95 8.00 -20.83 -10.14
C SER A 95 9.42 -20.58 -9.64
N ILE A 96 9.61 -19.59 -8.78
CA ILE A 96 10.93 -19.23 -8.21
C ILE A 96 11.20 -19.86 -6.84
N SER A 97 10.28 -20.67 -6.33
CA SER A 97 10.35 -21.21 -4.97
C SER A 97 11.70 -21.85 -4.60
N PRO A 98 12.40 -22.60 -5.48
CA PRO A 98 13.74 -23.11 -5.15
C PRO A 98 14.77 -21.99 -4.92
N LYS A 99 14.67 -20.87 -5.65
CA LYS A 99 15.57 -19.72 -5.52
C LYS A 99 15.42 -19.00 -4.19
N ILE A 100 14.22 -19.04 -3.59
CA ILE A 100 13.92 -18.45 -2.29
C ILE A 100 14.00 -19.47 -1.14
N GLY A 101 14.59 -20.64 -1.37
CA GLY A 101 14.79 -21.66 -0.35
C GLY A 101 13.52 -22.43 0.05
N VAL A 102 12.45 -22.34 -0.72
CA VAL A 102 11.19 -23.02 -0.46
C VAL A 102 11.04 -24.23 -1.37
N LYS A 103 10.93 -25.42 -0.76
CA LYS A 103 10.74 -26.66 -1.54
C LYS A 103 9.37 -26.63 -2.25
N PRO A 104 9.29 -26.93 -3.57
CA PRO A 104 8.01 -26.93 -4.31
C PRO A 104 6.91 -27.76 -3.67
N THR A 105 7.24 -28.93 -3.11
CA THR A 105 6.31 -29.82 -2.41
C THR A 105 5.69 -29.21 -1.14
N ARG A 106 6.22 -28.09 -0.66
CA ARG A 106 5.67 -27.39 0.51
C ARG A 106 4.36 -26.69 0.17
N PHE A 107 4.19 -26.25 -1.09
CA PHE A 107 2.95 -25.62 -1.53
C PHE A 107 1.74 -26.57 -1.45
N ASP A 108 1.94 -27.85 -1.66
CA ASP A 108 0.84 -28.85 -1.61
C ASP A 108 0.37 -29.12 -0.18
N LYS A 109 1.09 -28.63 0.82
CA LYS A 109 0.79 -28.80 2.26
C LYS A 109 0.43 -27.50 2.98
N LEU A 110 0.40 -26.39 2.27
CA LEU A 110 0.14 -25.07 2.83
C LEU A 110 -0.90 -24.34 1.99
N ASP A 111 -1.91 -23.80 2.64
CA ASP A 111 -2.76 -22.77 2.05
C ASP A 111 -2.18 -21.39 2.37
N ILE A 112 -2.30 -20.45 1.44
CA ILE A 112 -1.90 -19.06 1.63
C ILE A 112 -3.16 -18.21 1.59
N HIS A 113 -3.34 -17.39 2.60
CA HIS A 113 -4.42 -16.42 2.66
C HIS A 113 -3.83 -15.01 2.54
N VAL A 114 -4.22 -14.29 1.48
CA VAL A 114 -3.90 -12.87 1.29
C VAL A 114 -5.13 -12.06 1.64
N HIS A 115 -4.94 -11.10 2.54
CA HIS A 115 -5.97 -10.18 2.99
C HIS A 115 -5.53 -8.73 2.77
N VAL A 116 -6.45 -7.91 2.27
CA VAL A 116 -6.25 -6.46 2.20
C VAL A 116 -7.30 -5.80 3.10
N PRO A 117 -6.91 -5.30 4.27
CA PRO A 117 -7.82 -4.70 5.24
C PRO A 117 -8.68 -3.56 4.69
N GLU A 118 -9.57 -3.02 5.52
CA GLU A 118 -10.52 -1.96 5.15
C GLU A 118 -11.57 -2.39 4.11
N GLY A 119 -12.27 -3.47 4.40
CA GLY A 119 -13.31 -4.05 3.53
C GLY A 119 -14.49 -3.12 3.20
N ALA A 120 -14.62 -1.97 3.86
CA ALA A 120 -15.62 -0.96 3.52
C ALA A 120 -15.32 -0.26 2.18
N THR A 121 -14.02 -0.17 1.81
CA THR A 121 -13.58 0.46 0.56
C THR A 121 -13.24 -0.61 -0.46
N PRO A 122 -13.91 -0.66 -1.62
CA PRO A 122 -13.53 -1.55 -2.71
C PRO A 122 -12.13 -1.20 -3.22
N LYS A 123 -11.35 -2.24 -3.53
CA LYS A 123 -9.97 -2.12 -4.01
C LYS A 123 -9.82 -2.91 -5.30
N ASP A 124 -9.29 -2.28 -6.33
CA ASP A 124 -9.02 -2.94 -7.59
C ASP A 124 -7.78 -2.35 -8.27
N GLY A 125 -7.23 -3.07 -9.25
CA GLY A 125 -6.09 -2.67 -10.06
C GLY A 125 -4.86 -3.56 -9.86
N PRO A 126 -3.95 -3.57 -10.86
CA PRO A 126 -2.80 -4.48 -10.88
C PRO A 126 -1.58 -3.96 -10.11
N SER A 127 -1.55 -2.67 -9.74
CA SER A 127 -0.35 -2.00 -9.21
C SER A 127 0.12 -2.48 -7.82
N ALA A 128 -0.63 -3.37 -7.18
CA ALA A 128 -0.25 -4.02 -5.93
C ALA A 128 0.55 -5.33 -6.14
N GLY A 129 0.80 -5.76 -7.38
CA GLY A 129 1.43 -7.04 -7.71
C GLY A 129 2.76 -7.26 -7.02
N LEU A 130 3.64 -6.24 -7.01
CA LEU A 130 4.94 -6.31 -6.34
C LEU A 130 4.79 -6.55 -4.83
N ALA A 131 3.85 -5.88 -4.20
CA ALA A 131 3.57 -6.05 -2.77
C ALA A 131 2.94 -7.42 -2.47
N MET A 132 2.11 -7.95 -3.37
CA MET A 132 1.57 -9.31 -3.26
C MET A 132 2.68 -10.37 -3.34
N VAL A 133 3.58 -10.27 -4.31
CA VAL A 133 4.76 -11.16 -4.42
C VAL A 133 5.57 -11.11 -3.13
N THR A 134 5.88 -9.91 -2.65
CA THR A 134 6.72 -9.71 -1.47
C THR A 134 6.06 -10.28 -0.21
N SER A 135 4.74 -10.12 -0.03
CA SER A 135 4.01 -10.66 1.12
C SER A 135 4.00 -12.19 1.11
N ILE A 136 3.79 -12.82 -0.05
CA ILE A 136 3.81 -14.27 -0.22
C ILE A 136 5.22 -14.82 0.02
N VAL A 137 6.27 -14.19 -0.54
CA VAL A 137 7.67 -14.58 -0.31
C VAL A 137 8.02 -14.45 1.17
N SER A 138 7.65 -13.36 1.82
CA SER A 138 7.91 -13.13 3.23
C SER A 138 7.31 -14.22 4.11
N VAL A 139 6.05 -14.56 3.89
CA VAL A 139 5.37 -15.59 4.70
C VAL A 139 5.94 -16.98 4.47
N LEU A 140 6.40 -17.28 3.26
CA LEU A 140 6.98 -18.59 2.92
C LEU A 140 8.41 -18.74 3.46
N SER A 141 9.23 -17.70 3.32
CA SER A 141 10.61 -17.67 3.79
C SER A 141 10.74 -17.45 5.31
N GLY A 142 9.74 -16.79 5.93
CA GLY A 142 9.80 -16.37 7.33
C GLY A 142 10.65 -15.12 7.54
N ILE A 143 10.96 -14.38 6.47
CA ILE A 143 11.74 -13.14 6.54
C ILE A 143 10.77 -11.97 6.68
N PRO A 144 10.90 -11.11 7.73
CA PRO A 144 10.03 -9.96 7.90
C PRO A 144 10.30 -8.88 6.85
N VAL A 145 9.26 -8.13 6.50
CA VAL A 145 9.35 -6.95 5.65
C VAL A 145 9.52 -5.72 6.52
N LYS A 146 10.36 -4.79 6.09
CA LYS A 146 10.60 -3.54 6.82
C LYS A 146 9.34 -2.69 6.85
N LYS A 147 9.03 -2.18 8.03
CA LYS A 147 7.86 -1.34 8.30
C LYS A 147 7.83 -0.03 7.54
N ASP A 148 8.98 0.51 7.22
CA ASP A 148 9.18 1.78 6.53
C ASP A 148 9.44 1.62 5.02
N LEU A 149 9.17 0.44 4.49
CA LEU A 149 9.25 0.10 3.07
C LEU A 149 7.85 0.03 2.47
N ALA A 150 7.62 0.75 1.38
CA ALA A 150 6.44 0.60 0.54
C ALA A 150 6.84 0.26 -0.90
N MET A 151 5.88 -0.24 -1.66
CA MET A 151 6.14 -0.60 -3.05
C MET A 151 4.89 -0.49 -3.91
N THR A 152 5.10 -0.31 -5.21
CA THR A 152 4.06 -0.34 -6.23
C THR A 152 4.62 -0.91 -7.51
N GLY A 153 3.81 -1.64 -8.26
CA GLY A 153 4.19 -2.28 -9.51
C GLY A 153 3.24 -3.42 -9.85
N GLU A 154 2.88 -3.55 -11.11
CA GLU A 154 2.27 -4.77 -11.62
C GLU A 154 3.36 -5.81 -11.81
N VAL A 155 3.09 -7.08 -11.57
CA VAL A 155 4.06 -8.16 -11.74
C VAL A 155 3.58 -9.16 -12.77
N THR A 156 4.47 -9.45 -13.73
CA THR A 156 4.22 -10.49 -14.74
C THR A 156 4.52 -11.90 -14.20
N LEU A 157 4.08 -12.94 -14.90
CA LEU A 157 4.44 -14.34 -14.59
C LEU A 157 5.95 -14.63 -14.69
N ARG A 158 6.72 -13.73 -15.28
CA ARG A 158 8.19 -13.83 -15.38
C ARG A 158 8.91 -13.02 -14.27
N GLY A 159 8.15 -12.26 -13.47
CA GLY A 159 8.68 -11.46 -12.37
C GLY A 159 9.13 -10.06 -12.77
N ASN A 160 8.80 -9.60 -13.97
CA ASN A 160 9.06 -8.21 -14.35
C ASN A 160 8.05 -7.29 -13.68
N ALA A 161 8.54 -6.17 -13.15
CA ALA A 161 7.71 -5.10 -12.63
C ALA A 161 7.32 -4.16 -13.79
N LEU A 162 6.02 -4.06 -14.07
CA LEU A 162 5.48 -3.19 -15.10
C LEU A 162 5.11 -1.82 -14.54
N PRO A 163 5.18 -0.75 -15.36
CA PRO A 163 4.92 0.62 -14.93
C PRO A 163 3.46 0.82 -14.50
N ILE A 164 3.27 1.78 -13.59
CA ILE A 164 1.98 2.11 -12.97
C ILE A 164 1.64 3.59 -13.16
N GLY A 165 0.37 3.92 -13.01
CA GLY A 165 -0.10 5.29 -12.96
C GLY A 165 -0.16 5.88 -11.55
N GLY A 166 -0.26 7.22 -11.47
CA GLY A 166 -0.43 7.94 -10.21
C GLY A 166 0.80 7.90 -9.31
N LEU A 167 2.01 7.83 -9.87
CA LEU A 167 3.25 7.76 -9.08
C LEU A 167 3.40 8.94 -8.13
N LYS A 168 3.08 10.15 -8.57
CA LYS A 168 3.16 11.37 -7.75
C LYS A 168 2.32 11.27 -6.49
N GLU A 169 1.06 10.91 -6.63
CA GLU A 169 0.12 10.78 -5.52
C GLU A 169 0.54 9.64 -4.56
N LYS A 170 1.04 8.55 -5.11
CA LYS A 170 1.56 7.40 -4.36
C LYS A 170 2.78 7.78 -3.51
N LEU A 171 3.74 8.51 -4.09
CA LEU A 171 4.93 8.95 -3.35
C LEU A 171 4.59 9.99 -2.27
N LEU A 172 3.65 10.91 -2.56
CA LEU A 172 3.14 11.86 -1.57
C LEU A 172 2.46 11.13 -0.40
N ALA A 173 1.70 10.07 -0.67
CA ALA A 173 1.09 9.25 0.37
C ALA A 173 2.15 8.50 1.20
N ALA A 174 3.16 7.96 0.55
CA ALA A 174 4.27 7.28 1.22
C ALA A 174 5.00 8.22 2.20
N LEU A 175 5.36 9.42 1.73
CA LEU A 175 6.01 10.43 2.57
C LEU A 175 5.13 10.83 3.77
N ARG A 176 3.86 11.13 3.52
CA ARG A 176 2.87 11.49 4.55
C ARG A 176 2.67 10.36 5.57
N GLY A 177 2.70 9.12 5.12
CA GLY A 177 2.51 7.92 5.95
C GLY A 177 3.74 7.51 6.75
N GLY A 178 4.89 8.21 6.62
CA GLY A 178 6.11 7.92 7.36
C GLY A 178 6.98 6.82 6.73
N ILE A 179 6.72 6.44 5.49
CA ILE A 179 7.58 5.54 4.72
C ILE A 179 8.95 6.21 4.47
N LYS A 180 9.99 5.40 4.43
CA LYS A 180 11.37 5.86 4.17
C LYS A 180 11.89 5.39 2.81
N THR A 181 11.47 4.21 2.39
CA THR A 181 11.93 3.61 1.13
C THR A 181 10.73 3.20 0.28
N VAL A 182 10.77 3.51 -1.02
CA VAL A 182 9.73 3.11 -1.96
C VAL A 182 10.37 2.38 -3.14
N LEU A 183 9.89 1.16 -3.43
CA LEU A 183 10.22 0.44 -4.65
C LEU A 183 9.22 0.80 -5.74
N ILE A 184 9.72 1.17 -6.91
CA ILE A 184 8.93 1.50 -8.09
C ILE A 184 9.41 0.68 -9.30
N PRO A 185 8.57 0.44 -10.31
CA PRO A 185 9.05 -0.16 -11.56
C PRO A 185 10.11 0.71 -12.24
N LEU A 186 11.10 0.06 -12.89
CA LEU A 186 12.18 0.74 -13.59
C LEU A 186 11.63 1.73 -14.63
N ASP A 187 10.60 1.35 -15.37
CA ASP A 187 9.97 2.20 -16.40
C ASP A 187 9.27 3.45 -15.83
N ASN A 188 9.03 3.53 -14.52
CA ASN A 188 8.54 4.73 -13.85
C ASN A 188 9.65 5.69 -13.40
N GLU A 189 10.92 5.35 -13.58
CA GLU A 189 12.02 6.25 -13.20
C GLU A 189 11.95 7.59 -13.93
N LYS A 190 11.52 7.59 -15.19
CA LYS A 190 11.27 8.79 -15.99
C LYS A 190 10.26 9.75 -15.35
N ASP A 191 9.26 9.22 -14.63
CA ASP A 191 8.19 10.00 -14.02
C ASP A 191 8.69 10.77 -12.78
N LEU A 192 9.88 10.45 -12.27
CA LEU A 192 10.50 11.17 -11.16
C LEU A 192 10.84 12.63 -11.51
N ALA A 193 10.92 12.96 -12.80
CA ALA A 193 11.09 14.34 -13.25
C ALA A 193 9.92 15.27 -12.85
N GLU A 194 8.71 14.70 -12.69
CA GLU A 194 7.50 15.45 -12.31
C GLU A 194 7.25 15.46 -10.79
N ILE A 195 8.10 14.78 -10.02
CA ILE A 195 7.94 14.66 -8.56
C ILE A 195 8.57 15.89 -7.87
N PRO A 196 7.86 16.54 -6.94
CA PRO A 196 8.40 17.66 -6.16
C PRO A 196 9.68 17.29 -5.41
N GLU A 197 10.63 18.21 -5.34
CA GLU A 197 11.96 17.99 -4.75
C GLU A 197 11.87 17.53 -3.29
N ASN A 198 11.02 18.17 -2.49
CA ASN A 198 10.80 17.79 -1.09
C ASN A 198 10.32 16.35 -0.90
N VAL A 199 9.67 15.75 -1.90
CA VAL A 199 9.26 14.33 -1.86
C VAL A 199 10.45 13.43 -2.16
N LYS A 200 11.27 13.80 -3.15
CA LYS A 200 12.49 13.06 -3.51
C LYS A 200 13.53 13.07 -2.39
N GLU A 201 13.69 14.20 -1.71
CA GLU A 201 14.59 14.34 -0.56
C GLU A 201 14.10 13.56 0.67
N GLY A 202 12.77 13.45 0.84
CA GLY A 202 12.16 12.75 1.96
C GLY A 202 12.04 11.24 1.83
N LEU A 203 12.28 10.69 0.62
CA LEU A 203 12.11 9.26 0.32
C LEU A 203 13.34 8.69 -0.40
N LYS A 204 13.80 7.51 0.03
CA LYS A 204 14.69 6.69 -0.79
C LYS A 204 13.87 5.95 -1.84
N ILE A 205 13.90 6.41 -3.08
CA ILE A 205 13.20 5.78 -4.20
C ILE A 205 14.17 4.81 -4.89
N VAL A 206 13.73 3.58 -5.10
CA VAL A 206 14.52 2.52 -5.73
C VAL A 206 13.73 1.94 -6.89
N ALA A 207 14.28 2.04 -8.08
CA ALA A 207 13.73 1.40 -9.27
C ALA A 207 14.13 -0.09 -9.31
N VAL A 208 13.20 -0.96 -9.67
CA VAL A 208 13.35 -2.42 -9.69
C VAL A 208 12.78 -3.02 -10.98
#